data_e9db03bcc2665ce6467fe24087a2ca8e
#
_entry.id   e9db03bcc2665ce6467fe24087a2ca8e
#
_cell.length_a   1.000
_cell.length_b   1.000
_cell.length_c   1.000
_cell.angle_alpha   90.00
_cell.angle_beta   90.00
_cell.angle_gamma   90.00
#
_symmetry.space_group_name_H-M   'P 1'
#
loop_
_entity.id
_entity.type
_entity.pdbx_description
1 polymer ?
#
loop_
_entity_poly.entity_id
_entity_poly.type
_entity_poly.pdbx_seq_one_letter_code
_entity_poly.pdbx_strand_id
1 'polypeptide(L)'
;MGAVGATAAGATLFSSQNAKAATTTSIEDGYSRVIDIVEDAGADNTGTESITPILRKYAGDDTLIKFPPGRYYMDSQFRFTGFRNFGLVGDDATLVPANYDEFDGPQYRLFRLGIYYNPGVDLRVQGFTVDLTAERTGIRAIDAMVDDGLFVDDITIVGRHDTGTFGPALFSITSPDGKGMVKRFRANDGGAWDENTPGDLWRGPTGILCSQYHTGQIEFKNCELDDWPDNGLYAVTNGRVIVNGGRYANSEAASIRLGGHDCIVTGAEVVVDKQNPQNQNQRGIRLDAGPNMAVVDTTIRLEKPNGHALTVMNDCESAYLRGLDISIGDEVCHGIVVQSQAGPTEIVDTNIDIQRGGNAIQINGTDAGKVHCEYVDITGNADGDSWRHAIRCNRNDCEFRVVNVNQPGDYFRRALVLNGDNVLVYRGKQAATHVPIVVNSAGAWIERIEAESFSGREGIKLNSTSSDVTIKRSTIANGIWDKSTDGPRMYGNEFELS
;
A
#
# COMPACT_ATOMS: atom_id res chain seq x y z
N MET A 1 29.20 -13.07 -21.61
CA MET A 1 29.12 -11.64 -21.92
C MET A 1 27.90 -11.42 -22.78
N GLY A 2 26.87 -10.88 -22.22
CA GLY A 2 25.63 -10.50 -22.88
C GLY A 2 24.90 -9.64 -21.88
N ALA A 3 25.06 -8.31 -22.01
CA ALA A 3 24.36 -7.35 -21.18
C ALA A 3 22.90 -7.32 -21.62
N VAL A 4 22.01 -7.76 -20.76
CA VAL A 4 20.58 -7.47 -20.88
C VAL A 4 20.37 -6.11 -20.25
N GLY A 5 20.19 -5.07 -21.08
CA GLY A 5 19.86 -3.75 -20.63
C GLY A 5 18.42 -3.71 -20.13
N ALA A 6 18.24 -3.51 -18.85
CA ALA A 6 16.97 -3.11 -18.29
C ALA A 6 16.70 -1.66 -18.73
N THR A 7 15.72 -1.48 -19.62
CA THR A 7 15.20 -0.16 -19.95
C THR A 7 14.40 0.34 -18.74
N ALA A 8 15.03 1.21 -17.96
CA ALA A 8 14.32 2.00 -16.98
C ALA A 8 13.24 2.82 -17.70
N ALA A 9 11.98 2.55 -17.44
CA ALA A 9 10.89 3.39 -17.88
C ALA A 9 11.06 4.76 -17.21
N GLY A 10 11.55 5.73 -17.99
CA GLY A 10 11.84 7.06 -17.50
C GLY A 10 10.57 7.73 -16.96
N ALA A 11 10.60 8.07 -15.69
CA ALA A 11 9.73 9.10 -15.15
C ALA A 11 10.14 10.41 -15.81
N THR A 12 9.38 10.89 -16.77
CA THR A 12 9.54 12.23 -17.33
C THR A 12 9.23 13.24 -16.23
N LEU A 13 10.29 13.75 -15.62
CA LEU A 13 10.23 14.95 -14.80
C LEU A 13 9.83 16.11 -15.71
N PHE A 14 8.67 16.68 -15.48
CA PHE A 14 8.28 17.94 -16.10
C PHE A 14 9.21 19.04 -15.59
N SER A 15 10.13 19.46 -16.46
CA SER A 15 10.97 20.62 -16.24
C SER A 15 10.10 21.88 -16.17
N SER A 16 10.27 22.63 -15.08
CA SER A 16 9.74 23.97 -14.92
C SER A 16 10.34 24.89 -15.99
N GLN A 17 9.58 25.24 -17.01
CA GLN A 17 9.87 26.38 -17.85
C GLN A 17 8.65 27.27 -18.01
N ASN A 18 8.88 28.53 -17.59
CA ASN A 18 8.10 29.72 -17.86
C ASN A 18 6.65 29.76 -17.31
N ALA A 19 6.53 30.30 -16.10
CA ALA A 19 5.30 30.90 -15.62
C ALA A 19 4.95 32.15 -16.43
N LYS A 20 4.28 31.98 -17.57
CA LYS A 20 3.31 32.97 -18.03
C LYS A 20 2.15 32.93 -17.05
N ALA A 21 1.72 34.09 -16.55
CA ALA A 21 0.53 34.22 -15.77
C ALA A 21 -0.61 33.46 -16.48
N ALA A 22 -0.90 32.24 -15.98
CA ALA A 22 -2.06 31.51 -16.42
C ALA A 22 -3.26 32.30 -15.89
N THR A 23 -4.08 32.81 -16.77
CA THR A 23 -5.43 33.25 -16.46
C THR A 23 -6.06 32.08 -15.71
N THR A 24 -6.43 32.26 -14.45
CA THR A 24 -7.14 31.25 -13.65
C THR A 24 -8.52 31.12 -14.29
N THR A 25 -8.66 30.17 -15.21
CA THR A 25 -9.98 29.82 -15.75
C THR A 25 -10.82 29.33 -14.58
N SER A 26 -11.95 29.97 -14.35
CA SER A 26 -12.88 29.55 -13.31
C SER A 26 -13.37 28.11 -13.60
N ILE A 27 -13.64 27.31 -12.56
CA ILE A 27 -14.24 25.98 -12.75
C ILE A 27 -15.50 26.07 -13.59
N GLU A 28 -16.24 27.14 -13.43
CA GLU A 28 -17.51 27.43 -14.10
C GLU A 28 -17.36 27.54 -15.62
N ASP A 29 -16.25 28.07 -16.11
CA ASP A 29 -15.97 28.23 -17.55
C ASP A 29 -15.93 26.88 -18.31
N GLY A 30 -15.81 25.76 -17.60
CA GLY A 30 -15.80 24.42 -18.16
C GLY A 30 -17.20 23.83 -18.40
N TYR A 31 -18.28 24.55 -18.07
CA TYR A 31 -19.66 24.06 -18.17
C TYR A 31 -20.56 25.05 -18.89
N SER A 32 -21.47 24.56 -19.73
CA SER A 32 -22.45 25.40 -20.40
C SER A 32 -23.60 25.84 -19.48
N ARG A 33 -23.80 25.08 -18.40
CA ARG A 33 -24.84 25.36 -17.40
C ARG A 33 -24.26 25.30 -16.00
N VAL A 34 -24.35 26.40 -15.28
CA VAL A 34 -23.96 26.52 -13.87
C VAL A 34 -25.22 26.86 -13.05
N ILE A 35 -25.39 26.12 -11.96
CA ILE A 35 -26.58 26.23 -11.08
C ILE A 35 -26.11 26.38 -9.65
N ASP A 36 -26.46 27.47 -9.01
CA ASP A 36 -26.42 27.55 -7.56
C ASP A 36 -27.66 26.83 -7.00
N ILE A 37 -27.38 25.74 -6.21
CA ILE A 37 -28.49 24.89 -5.76
C ILE A 37 -29.48 25.60 -4.82
N VAL A 38 -29.01 26.64 -4.14
CA VAL A 38 -29.87 27.47 -3.23
C VAL A 38 -30.54 28.59 -4.00
N GLU A 39 -29.75 29.45 -4.67
CA GLU A 39 -30.27 30.66 -5.32
C GLU A 39 -31.10 30.35 -6.56
N ASP A 40 -30.65 29.44 -7.42
CA ASP A 40 -31.32 29.14 -8.70
C ASP A 40 -32.34 28.01 -8.58
N ALA A 41 -32.13 27.07 -7.65
CA ALA A 41 -32.93 25.85 -7.55
C ALA A 41 -33.79 25.79 -6.28
N GLY A 42 -33.58 26.68 -5.31
CA GLY A 42 -34.35 26.78 -4.09
C GLY A 42 -34.14 25.64 -3.10
N ALA A 43 -32.96 25.08 -3.07
CA ALA A 43 -32.60 24.02 -2.10
C ALA A 43 -32.52 24.59 -0.68
N ASP A 44 -32.94 23.78 0.29
CA ASP A 44 -32.71 24.06 1.69
C ASP A 44 -31.24 23.76 2.05
N ASN A 45 -30.53 24.76 2.56
CA ASN A 45 -29.18 24.64 3.05
C ASN A 45 -29.08 24.64 4.60
N THR A 46 -30.18 24.43 5.29
CA THR A 46 -30.26 24.30 6.74
C THR A 46 -30.24 22.84 7.21
N GLY A 47 -30.45 21.88 6.29
CA GLY A 47 -30.45 20.44 6.55
C GLY A 47 -31.81 19.90 7.01
N THR A 48 -32.93 20.60 6.74
CA THR A 48 -34.25 20.18 7.15
C THR A 48 -35.06 19.53 6.03
N GLU A 49 -34.89 19.98 4.78
CA GLU A 49 -35.56 19.42 3.61
C GLU A 49 -34.61 18.71 2.68
N SER A 50 -35.05 17.58 2.09
CA SER A 50 -34.21 16.79 1.18
C SER A 50 -33.94 17.53 -0.13
N ILE A 51 -32.66 17.62 -0.49
CA ILE A 51 -32.22 18.17 -1.76
C ILE A 51 -32.26 17.15 -2.91
N THR A 52 -32.49 15.87 -2.64
CA THR A 52 -32.45 14.81 -3.67
C THR A 52 -33.42 15.06 -4.83
N PRO A 53 -34.67 15.53 -4.62
CA PRO A 53 -35.57 15.89 -5.72
C PRO A 53 -35.05 17.04 -6.59
N ILE A 54 -34.38 18.01 -5.98
CA ILE A 54 -33.76 19.15 -6.67
C ILE A 54 -32.61 18.67 -7.55
N LEU A 55 -31.72 17.85 -7.00
CA LEU A 55 -30.62 17.25 -7.77
C LEU A 55 -31.12 16.48 -8.99
N ARG A 56 -32.19 15.67 -8.83
CA ARG A 56 -32.80 14.91 -9.95
C ARG A 56 -33.38 15.82 -11.02
N LYS A 57 -33.92 16.96 -10.63
CA LYS A 57 -34.53 17.95 -11.56
C LYS A 57 -33.48 18.71 -12.37
N TYR A 58 -32.36 19.05 -11.74
CA TYR A 58 -31.39 19.97 -12.31
C TYR A 58 -30.15 19.29 -12.90
N ALA A 59 -29.90 18.00 -12.58
CA ALA A 59 -28.81 17.23 -13.20
C ALA A 59 -29.02 17.14 -14.72
N GLY A 60 -27.92 17.22 -15.44
CA GLY A 60 -27.87 17.13 -16.90
C GLY A 60 -26.43 17.11 -17.40
N ASP A 61 -26.29 16.81 -18.69
CA ASP A 61 -24.98 16.93 -19.35
C ASP A 61 -24.51 18.39 -19.29
N ASP A 62 -23.18 18.55 -19.29
CA ASP A 62 -22.50 19.83 -19.33
C ASP A 62 -23.02 20.83 -18.23
N THR A 63 -23.25 20.25 -17.04
CA THR A 63 -23.89 20.97 -15.92
C THR A 63 -23.00 20.93 -14.68
N LEU A 64 -22.73 22.09 -14.10
CA LEU A 64 -22.13 22.24 -12.76
C LEU A 64 -23.21 22.65 -11.77
N ILE A 65 -23.33 21.90 -10.67
CA ILE A 65 -24.18 22.28 -9.53
C ILE A 65 -23.28 22.73 -8.38
N LYS A 66 -23.45 23.96 -7.94
CA LYS A 66 -22.72 24.59 -6.85
C LYS A 66 -23.54 24.54 -5.57
N PHE A 67 -22.84 24.22 -4.48
CA PHE A 67 -23.41 24.18 -3.14
C PHE A 67 -22.75 25.26 -2.30
N PRO A 68 -23.43 26.42 -2.07
CA PRO A 68 -22.94 27.40 -1.10
C PRO A 68 -22.79 26.83 0.32
N PRO A 69 -22.20 27.59 1.24
CA PRO A 69 -22.06 27.15 2.63
C PRO A 69 -23.40 26.73 3.24
N GLY A 70 -23.42 25.56 3.89
CA GLY A 70 -24.62 25.05 4.54
C GLY A 70 -24.63 23.54 4.75
N ARG A 71 -25.76 23.07 5.27
CA ARG A 71 -26.06 21.66 5.50
C ARG A 71 -27.15 21.18 4.55
N TYR A 72 -26.88 20.12 3.83
CA TYR A 72 -27.72 19.60 2.76
C TYR A 72 -28.20 18.21 3.10
N TYR A 73 -29.47 18.07 3.49
CA TYR A 73 -30.06 16.79 3.84
C TYR A 73 -30.38 15.96 2.59
N MET A 74 -30.10 14.65 2.65
CA MET A 74 -30.43 13.70 1.58
C MET A 74 -31.11 12.47 2.17
N ASP A 75 -32.36 12.23 1.77
CA ASP A 75 -33.20 11.13 2.23
C ASP A 75 -33.20 9.91 1.29
N SER A 76 -32.60 10.05 0.13
CA SER A 76 -32.61 9.01 -0.89
C SER A 76 -31.42 9.12 -1.84
N GLN A 77 -31.11 8.04 -2.52
CA GLN A 77 -29.99 8.00 -3.47
C GLN A 77 -30.20 9.00 -4.62
N PHE A 78 -29.20 9.83 -4.85
CA PHE A 78 -29.08 10.54 -6.11
C PHE A 78 -28.30 9.66 -7.10
N ARG A 79 -28.98 9.22 -8.16
CA ARG A 79 -28.40 8.42 -9.24
C ARG A 79 -28.43 9.18 -10.54
N PHE A 80 -27.26 9.34 -11.17
CA PHE A 80 -27.10 9.91 -12.50
C PHE A 80 -26.06 9.14 -13.28
N THR A 81 -26.41 8.64 -14.46
CA THR A 81 -25.57 7.71 -15.24
C THR A 81 -25.53 8.09 -16.72
N GLY A 82 -24.45 7.77 -17.42
CA GLY A 82 -24.28 8.05 -18.85
C GLY A 82 -24.11 9.53 -19.17
N PHE A 83 -23.81 10.34 -18.17
CA PHE A 83 -23.61 11.79 -18.31
C PHE A 83 -22.30 12.12 -19.03
N ARG A 84 -22.27 13.34 -19.58
CA ARG A 84 -21.06 13.97 -20.11
C ARG A 84 -20.85 15.32 -19.47
N ASN A 85 -19.66 15.53 -18.88
CA ASN A 85 -19.27 16.79 -18.22
C ASN A 85 -20.26 17.21 -17.11
N PHE A 86 -20.21 16.47 -16.00
CA PHE A 86 -21.07 16.76 -14.84
C PHE A 86 -20.22 17.11 -13.60
N GLY A 87 -20.62 18.16 -12.89
CA GLY A 87 -19.93 18.64 -11.70
C GLY A 87 -20.83 18.89 -10.50
N LEU A 88 -20.34 18.50 -9.32
CA LEU A 88 -20.86 18.86 -8.00
C LEU A 88 -19.72 19.54 -7.24
N VAL A 89 -19.90 20.82 -6.87
CA VAL A 89 -18.87 21.58 -6.17
C VAL A 89 -19.45 22.27 -4.95
N GLY A 90 -18.91 21.93 -3.79
CA GLY A 90 -19.23 22.54 -2.50
C GLY A 90 -18.25 23.63 -2.12
N ASP A 91 -18.74 24.65 -1.44
CA ASP A 91 -18.00 25.67 -0.72
C ASP A 91 -18.46 25.62 0.73
N ASP A 92 -17.68 25.03 1.62
CA ASP A 92 -18.06 24.72 3.01
C ASP A 92 -19.44 24.02 3.13
N ALA A 93 -19.67 23.08 2.22
CA ALA A 93 -20.94 22.35 2.09
C ALA A 93 -20.88 21.01 2.82
N THR A 94 -21.81 20.77 3.73
CA THR A 94 -21.95 19.52 4.47
C THR A 94 -23.15 18.72 3.98
N LEU A 95 -22.91 17.52 3.46
CA LEU A 95 -23.95 16.56 3.11
C LEU A 95 -24.35 15.75 4.34
N VAL A 96 -25.63 15.65 4.61
CA VAL A 96 -26.19 14.94 5.77
C VAL A 96 -27.13 13.84 5.27
N PRO A 97 -26.74 12.57 5.30
CA PRO A 97 -27.62 11.49 4.89
C PRO A 97 -28.69 11.21 5.95
N ALA A 98 -29.85 10.76 5.50
CA ALA A 98 -30.83 10.08 6.35
C ALA A 98 -30.26 8.76 6.91
N ASN A 99 -31.02 8.13 7.78
CA ASN A 99 -30.75 6.77 8.22
C ASN A 99 -30.61 5.84 6.99
N TYR A 100 -29.63 4.92 7.01
CA TYR A 100 -29.35 4.07 5.85
C TYR A 100 -30.56 3.21 5.41
N ASP A 101 -31.53 2.93 6.28
CA ASP A 101 -32.75 2.21 5.91
C ASP A 101 -33.61 2.94 4.86
N GLU A 102 -33.44 4.25 4.73
CA GLU A 102 -34.12 5.05 3.72
C GLU A 102 -33.49 4.90 2.32
N PHE A 103 -32.32 4.27 2.24
CA PHE A 103 -31.59 4.05 0.99
C PHE A 103 -31.73 2.61 0.50
N ASP A 104 -31.60 2.42 -0.83
CA ASP A 104 -31.62 1.09 -1.44
C ASP A 104 -30.45 0.22 -0.94
N GLY A 105 -30.78 -0.78 -0.14
CA GLY A 105 -29.80 -1.79 0.30
C GLY A 105 -29.40 -2.78 -0.82
N PRO A 106 -28.37 -3.57 -0.60
CA PRO A 106 -27.47 -3.60 0.58
C PRO A 106 -26.32 -2.59 0.48
N GLN A 107 -26.26 -1.74 -0.50
CA GLN A 107 -25.09 -0.88 -0.72
C GLN A 107 -25.29 0.57 -0.29
N TYR A 108 -26.50 0.98 0.11
CA TYR A 108 -26.82 2.28 0.71
C TYR A 108 -25.96 3.45 0.22
N ARG A 109 -26.25 3.98 -0.98
CA ARG A 109 -25.43 5.00 -1.63
C ARG A 109 -26.08 6.38 -1.55
N LEU A 110 -25.28 7.40 -1.23
CA LEU A 110 -25.70 8.80 -1.33
C LEU A 110 -25.64 9.25 -2.80
N PHE A 111 -24.46 9.25 -3.38
CA PHE A 111 -24.26 9.53 -4.79
C PHE A 111 -23.90 8.25 -5.57
N ARG A 112 -24.63 7.98 -6.64
CA ARG A 112 -24.30 6.96 -7.63
C ARG A 112 -24.13 7.60 -8.99
N LEU A 113 -22.87 7.87 -9.36
CA LEU A 113 -22.48 8.64 -10.53
C LEU A 113 -21.82 7.74 -11.58
N GLY A 114 -22.61 7.33 -12.58
CA GLY A 114 -22.20 6.29 -13.50
C GLY A 114 -22.29 4.87 -12.92
N ILE A 115 -22.35 3.89 -13.79
CA ILE A 115 -22.32 2.44 -13.50
C ILE A 115 -21.59 1.72 -14.63
N TYR A 116 -21.12 0.50 -14.41
CA TYR A 116 -20.23 -0.20 -15.35
C TYR A 116 -20.80 -0.36 -16.78
N TYR A 117 -22.12 -0.49 -16.94
CA TYR A 117 -22.80 -0.61 -18.24
C TYR A 117 -23.38 0.71 -18.76
N ASN A 118 -23.27 1.79 -18.02
CA ASN A 118 -23.62 3.15 -18.41
C ASN A 118 -22.78 4.17 -17.61
N PRO A 119 -21.44 4.16 -17.83
CA PRO A 119 -20.54 5.05 -17.13
C PRO A 119 -20.74 6.51 -17.55
N GLY A 120 -20.23 7.41 -16.75
CA GLY A 120 -20.14 8.82 -17.15
C GLY A 120 -18.82 9.14 -17.87
N VAL A 121 -18.72 10.36 -18.34
CA VAL A 121 -17.49 10.97 -18.86
C VAL A 121 -17.36 12.35 -18.27
N ASP A 122 -16.16 12.73 -17.81
CA ASP A 122 -15.84 14.02 -17.20
C ASP A 122 -16.73 14.31 -15.97
N LEU A 123 -16.40 13.64 -14.86
CA LEU A 123 -17.04 13.86 -13.56
C LEU A 123 -16.16 14.67 -12.64
N ARG A 124 -16.71 15.73 -12.06
CA ARG A 124 -16.10 16.48 -10.95
C ARG A 124 -16.94 16.38 -9.69
N VAL A 125 -16.32 15.98 -8.55
CA VAL A 125 -16.94 16.08 -7.22
C VAL A 125 -15.92 16.72 -6.28
N GLN A 126 -16.22 17.86 -5.70
CA GLN A 126 -15.22 18.63 -4.96
C GLN A 126 -15.82 19.41 -3.78
N GLY A 127 -15.05 19.50 -2.67
CA GLY A 127 -15.31 20.47 -1.59
C GLY A 127 -16.47 20.10 -0.67
N PHE A 128 -16.66 18.81 -0.35
CA PHE A 128 -17.74 18.38 0.55
C PHE A 128 -17.22 17.75 1.84
N THR A 129 -17.90 18.06 2.93
CA THR A 129 -17.93 17.22 4.11
C THR A 129 -19.16 16.33 4.07
N VAL A 130 -19.02 15.03 4.36
CA VAL A 130 -20.14 14.10 4.53
C VAL A 130 -20.22 13.73 6.01
N ASP A 131 -21.31 14.09 6.66
CA ASP A 131 -21.51 13.94 8.10
C ASP A 131 -22.23 12.62 8.42
N LEU A 132 -21.45 11.61 8.84
CA LEU A 132 -21.92 10.30 9.28
C LEU A 132 -21.88 10.16 10.80
N THR A 133 -21.93 11.25 11.55
CA THR A 133 -21.83 11.24 13.02
C THR A 133 -23.11 10.77 13.71
N ALA A 134 -24.26 10.84 13.04
CA ALA A 134 -25.50 10.30 13.57
C ALA A 134 -25.51 8.77 13.45
N GLU A 135 -26.17 8.10 14.39
CA GLU A 135 -26.33 6.64 14.36
C GLU A 135 -27.05 6.20 13.08
N ARG A 136 -26.59 5.09 12.50
CA ARG A 136 -27.17 4.46 11.31
C ARG A 136 -27.08 5.33 10.05
N THR A 137 -26.04 6.15 9.94
CA THR A 137 -25.79 6.97 8.76
C THR A 137 -24.55 6.53 7.96
N GLY A 138 -23.88 5.44 8.35
CA GLY A 138 -22.76 4.88 7.61
C GLY A 138 -23.20 4.38 6.24
N ILE A 139 -23.10 5.24 5.22
CA ILE A 139 -23.49 4.92 3.84
C ILE A 139 -22.34 5.22 2.89
N ARG A 140 -22.40 4.66 1.69
CA ARG A 140 -21.44 4.99 0.65
C ARG A 140 -21.71 6.40 0.13
N ALA A 141 -20.85 7.35 0.51
CA ALA A 141 -21.00 8.73 0.11
C ALA A 141 -20.87 8.90 -1.41
N ILE A 142 -19.86 8.30 -2.03
CA ILE A 142 -19.61 8.40 -3.47
C ILE A 142 -19.38 7.03 -4.08
N ASP A 143 -20.19 6.67 -5.08
CA ASP A 143 -20.02 5.51 -5.96
C ASP A 143 -19.92 6.05 -7.40
N ALA A 144 -18.70 6.17 -7.93
CA ALA A 144 -18.46 6.76 -9.23
C ALA A 144 -17.76 5.78 -10.19
N MET A 145 -18.40 5.54 -11.33
CA MET A 145 -17.85 4.77 -12.44
C MET A 145 -17.91 5.58 -13.72
N VAL A 146 -16.76 5.96 -14.22
CA VAL A 146 -16.65 6.78 -15.44
C VAL A 146 -15.70 6.15 -16.44
N ASP A 147 -15.92 6.42 -17.73
CA ASP A 147 -15.00 5.98 -18.77
C ASP A 147 -13.70 6.78 -18.71
N ASP A 148 -13.79 8.09 -18.54
CA ASP A 148 -12.66 9.01 -18.51
C ASP A 148 -13.00 10.28 -17.73
N GLY A 149 -11.96 11.02 -17.29
CA GLY A 149 -12.13 12.35 -16.72
C GLY A 149 -12.70 12.38 -15.30
N LEU A 150 -12.42 11.37 -14.46
CA LEU A 150 -12.78 11.45 -13.04
C LEU A 150 -11.90 12.45 -12.30
N PHE A 151 -12.51 13.41 -11.63
CA PHE A 151 -11.84 14.32 -10.72
C PHE A 151 -12.61 14.43 -9.41
N VAL A 152 -12.03 13.90 -8.33
CA VAL A 152 -12.56 14.04 -6.96
C VAL A 152 -11.51 14.76 -6.13
N ASP A 153 -11.90 15.83 -5.43
CA ASP A 153 -10.96 16.61 -4.64
C ASP A 153 -11.60 17.16 -3.37
N ASP A 154 -10.86 17.11 -2.27
CA ASP A 154 -11.23 17.73 -1.01
C ASP A 154 -12.58 17.24 -0.48
N ILE A 155 -12.66 15.94 -0.25
CA ILE A 155 -13.82 15.27 0.36
C ILE A 155 -13.41 14.80 1.75
N THR A 156 -14.20 15.14 2.75
CA THR A 156 -13.98 14.67 4.12
C THR A 156 -15.21 13.91 4.61
N ILE A 157 -15.00 12.68 5.04
CA ILE A 157 -16.00 11.86 5.73
C ILE A 157 -15.77 12.01 7.23
N VAL A 158 -16.75 12.50 7.96
CA VAL A 158 -16.70 12.60 9.42
C VAL A 158 -17.71 11.64 10.03
N GLY A 159 -17.32 11.01 11.13
CA GLY A 159 -18.10 9.96 11.78
C GLY A 159 -17.74 8.55 11.31
N ARG A 160 -17.98 7.59 12.19
CA ARG A 160 -17.66 6.19 11.94
C ARG A 160 -18.67 5.58 10.97
N HIS A 161 -18.19 4.83 9.98
CA HIS A 161 -19.04 4.08 9.06
C HIS A 161 -19.65 2.86 9.79
N ASP A 162 -20.89 2.98 10.24
CA ASP A 162 -21.57 2.09 11.17
C ASP A 162 -22.48 1.04 10.52
N THR A 163 -22.29 0.78 9.24
CA THR A 163 -22.99 -0.28 8.50
C THR A 163 -22.02 -1.32 7.93
N GLY A 164 -22.50 -2.53 7.67
CA GLY A 164 -21.77 -3.58 6.98
C GLY A 164 -21.72 -3.41 5.46
N THR A 165 -21.71 -2.19 4.95
CA THR A 165 -21.58 -1.92 3.52
C THR A 165 -20.13 -1.70 3.10
N PHE A 166 -19.91 -1.53 1.78
CA PHE A 166 -18.56 -1.48 1.21
C PHE A 166 -17.71 -0.25 1.57
N GLY A 167 -18.16 0.58 2.51
CA GLY A 167 -17.48 1.79 2.96
C GLY A 167 -17.78 3.04 2.13
N PRO A 168 -17.17 4.19 2.46
CA PRO A 168 -17.65 5.51 2.04
C PRO A 168 -17.44 5.81 0.56
N ALA A 169 -16.49 5.14 -0.12
CA ALA A 169 -16.21 5.48 -1.50
C ALA A 169 -15.91 4.28 -2.39
N LEU A 170 -16.39 4.36 -3.64
CA LEU A 170 -16.01 3.51 -4.75
C LEU A 170 -15.67 4.37 -5.98
N PHE A 171 -14.52 4.10 -6.59
CA PHE A 171 -14.10 4.77 -7.81
C PHE A 171 -13.62 3.75 -8.84
N SER A 172 -14.02 3.93 -10.11
CA SER A 172 -13.56 3.09 -11.21
C SER A 172 -13.48 3.88 -12.51
N ILE A 173 -12.41 3.66 -13.25
CA ILE A 173 -12.25 4.10 -14.64
C ILE A 173 -12.49 2.88 -15.52
N THR A 174 -13.55 2.89 -16.30
CA THR A 174 -14.05 1.72 -17.04
C THR A 174 -13.48 1.59 -18.45
N SER A 175 -12.91 2.67 -19.00
CA SER A 175 -12.18 2.63 -20.27
C SER A 175 -10.68 2.38 -20.03
N PRO A 176 -10.03 1.46 -20.78
CA PRO A 176 -8.59 1.20 -20.63
C PRO A 176 -7.70 2.42 -20.87
N ASP A 177 -8.12 3.36 -21.71
CA ASP A 177 -7.38 4.59 -22.01
C ASP A 177 -7.77 5.74 -21.09
N GLY A 178 -8.83 5.57 -20.29
CA GLY A 178 -9.37 6.59 -19.40
C GLY A 178 -8.51 6.85 -18.19
N LYS A 179 -8.66 8.05 -17.63
CA LYS A 179 -7.88 8.52 -16.47
C LYS A 179 -8.77 9.14 -15.41
N GLY A 180 -8.37 8.99 -14.16
CA GLY A 180 -9.03 9.62 -13.03
C GLY A 180 -8.05 10.03 -11.94
N MET A 181 -8.48 10.98 -11.13
CA MET A 181 -7.76 11.44 -9.95
C MET A 181 -8.71 11.60 -8.77
N VAL A 182 -8.34 11.03 -7.64
CA VAL A 182 -8.95 11.26 -6.33
C VAL A 182 -7.89 11.89 -5.45
N LYS A 183 -8.13 13.10 -5.00
CA LYS A 183 -7.16 13.89 -4.26
C LYS A 183 -7.75 14.37 -2.94
N ARG A 184 -6.97 14.33 -1.86
CA ARG A 184 -7.40 14.79 -0.52
C ARG A 184 -8.76 14.23 -0.09
N PHE A 185 -8.98 12.94 -0.34
CA PHE A 185 -10.10 12.21 0.25
C PHE A 185 -9.71 11.75 1.65
N ARG A 186 -10.45 12.19 2.66
CA ARG A 186 -10.16 11.91 4.07
C ARG A 186 -11.29 11.12 4.70
N ALA A 187 -10.99 9.98 5.30
CA ALA A 187 -11.93 9.14 6.04
C ALA A 187 -11.18 8.46 7.19
N ASN A 188 -10.98 9.22 8.26
CA ASN A 188 -10.09 8.86 9.36
C ASN A 188 -10.82 8.31 10.60
N ASP A 189 -12.16 8.29 10.60
CA ASP A 189 -12.97 7.79 11.71
C ASP A 189 -13.29 6.29 11.57
N GLY A 190 -12.86 5.68 10.47
CA GLY A 190 -12.92 4.24 10.23
C GLY A 190 -14.31 3.66 10.08
N GLY A 191 -14.38 2.34 10.23
CA GLY A 191 -15.62 1.58 10.09
C GLY A 191 -15.89 0.63 11.26
N ALA A 192 -17.15 0.27 11.44
CA ALA A 192 -17.53 -0.75 12.39
C ALA A 192 -17.32 -2.16 11.79
N TRP A 193 -17.00 -3.11 12.65
CA TRP A 193 -16.90 -4.52 12.29
C TRP A 193 -18.26 -5.10 11.93
N ASP A 194 -18.31 -6.09 11.03
CA ASP A 194 -19.53 -6.72 10.55
C ASP A 194 -20.41 -7.32 11.66
N GLU A 195 -19.80 -7.82 12.73
CA GLU A 195 -20.51 -8.31 13.93
C GLU A 195 -21.42 -7.25 14.58
N ASN A 196 -21.13 -5.98 14.38
CA ASN A 196 -21.80 -4.85 14.99
C ASN A 196 -22.62 -4.04 13.98
N THR A 197 -22.78 -4.52 12.74
CA THR A 197 -23.45 -3.80 11.67
C THR A 197 -24.40 -4.70 10.90
N PRO A 198 -25.51 -4.16 10.35
CA PRO A 198 -26.33 -4.91 9.41
C PRO A 198 -25.56 -5.06 8.08
N GLY A 199 -25.62 -6.24 7.51
CA GLY A 199 -24.97 -6.58 6.26
C GLY A 199 -24.17 -7.86 6.37
N ASP A 200 -23.66 -8.32 5.25
CA ASP A 200 -22.91 -9.58 5.13
C ASP A 200 -21.60 -9.28 4.37
N LEU A 201 -20.76 -8.43 4.97
CA LEU A 201 -19.43 -8.15 4.46
C LEU A 201 -18.40 -8.86 5.32
N TRP A 202 -17.43 -9.43 4.65
CA TRP A 202 -16.28 -10.03 5.31
C TRP A 202 -15.53 -8.95 6.11
N ARG A 203 -15.55 -9.06 7.43
CA ARG A 203 -14.95 -8.17 8.43
C ARG A 203 -15.53 -6.76 8.54
N GLY A 204 -16.14 -6.20 7.51
CA GLY A 204 -16.72 -4.86 7.52
C GLY A 204 -16.31 -3.99 6.33
N PRO A 205 -16.54 -2.69 6.41
CA PRO A 205 -16.31 -1.78 5.30
C PRO A 205 -14.83 -1.52 4.98
N THR A 206 -14.56 -1.27 3.71
CA THR A 206 -13.27 -0.80 3.16
C THR A 206 -13.31 0.73 3.01
N GLY A 207 -12.22 1.44 3.30
CA GLY A 207 -12.16 2.91 3.19
C GLY A 207 -12.43 3.41 1.77
N ILE A 208 -11.59 3.03 0.81
CA ILE A 208 -11.80 3.28 -0.63
C ILE A 208 -11.73 1.96 -1.39
N LEU A 209 -12.70 1.72 -2.25
CA LEU A 209 -12.76 0.57 -3.14
C LEU A 209 -12.57 0.99 -4.60
N CYS A 210 -11.61 0.40 -5.32
CA CYS A 210 -11.64 0.29 -6.76
C CYS A 210 -12.30 -1.03 -7.15
N SER A 211 -13.37 -0.97 -7.93
CA SER A 211 -14.10 -2.18 -8.29
C SER A 211 -13.38 -3.00 -9.37
N GLN A 212 -13.82 -4.24 -9.55
CA GLN A 212 -13.34 -5.13 -10.62
C GLN A 212 -13.54 -4.57 -12.04
N TYR A 213 -14.35 -3.51 -12.19
CA TYR A 213 -14.60 -2.85 -13.49
C TYR A 213 -13.59 -1.74 -13.79
N HIS A 214 -12.66 -1.49 -12.90
CA HIS A 214 -11.58 -0.55 -13.17
C HIS A 214 -10.57 -1.18 -14.15
N THR A 215 -10.41 -0.55 -15.30
CA THR A 215 -9.50 -1.00 -16.38
C THR A 215 -8.55 0.09 -16.86
N GLY A 216 -8.87 1.36 -16.61
CA GLY A 216 -8.04 2.51 -16.95
C GLY A 216 -6.98 2.82 -15.89
N GLN A 217 -6.66 4.10 -15.75
CA GLN A 217 -5.72 4.57 -14.75
C GLN A 217 -6.43 5.46 -13.72
N ILE A 218 -6.13 5.25 -12.43
CA ILE A 218 -6.58 6.14 -11.35
C ILE A 218 -5.41 6.51 -10.44
N GLU A 219 -5.34 7.80 -10.04
CA GLU A 219 -4.38 8.30 -9.06
C GLU A 219 -5.11 8.70 -7.78
N PHE A 220 -4.68 8.13 -6.65
CA PHE A 220 -5.05 8.56 -5.29
C PHE A 220 -3.94 9.43 -4.75
N LYS A 221 -4.21 10.74 -4.60
CA LYS A 221 -3.19 11.71 -4.21
C LYS A 221 -3.48 12.34 -2.87
N ASN A 222 -2.55 12.17 -1.93
CA ASN A 222 -2.68 12.72 -0.57
C ASN A 222 -4.02 12.37 0.09
N CYS A 223 -4.46 11.11 -0.05
CA CYS A 223 -5.64 10.60 0.64
C CYS A 223 -5.27 10.14 2.06
N GLU A 224 -6.25 10.18 2.97
CA GLU A 224 -6.06 9.79 4.36
C GLU A 224 -7.14 8.80 4.79
N LEU A 225 -6.73 7.61 5.20
CA LEU A 225 -7.62 6.52 5.61
C LEU A 225 -7.11 5.88 6.89
N ASP A 226 -7.94 5.78 7.92
CA ASP A 226 -7.57 5.20 9.21
C ASP A 226 -8.66 4.27 9.75
N ASP A 227 -8.29 3.18 10.43
CA ASP A 227 -9.14 2.29 11.23
C ASP A 227 -10.26 1.57 10.45
N TRP A 228 -9.94 1.04 9.26
CA TRP A 228 -10.91 0.30 8.44
C TRP A 228 -10.84 -1.21 8.74
N PRO A 229 -11.98 -1.87 9.04
CA PRO A 229 -12.01 -3.28 9.46
C PRO A 229 -11.70 -4.29 8.35
N ASP A 230 -11.65 -3.86 7.09
CA ASP A 230 -11.11 -4.65 5.97
C ASP A 230 -9.82 -3.98 5.44
N ASN A 231 -9.87 -3.19 4.40
CA ASN A 231 -8.71 -2.48 3.87
C ASN A 231 -8.92 -0.95 3.97
N GLY A 232 -7.84 -0.19 4.12
CA GLY A 232 -7.90 1.24 3.91
C GLY A 232 -8.22 1.56 2.44
N LEU A 233 -7.30 1.26 1.55
CA LEU A 233 -7.49 1.28 0.09
C LEU A 233 -7.44 -0.15 -0.47
N TYR A 234 -8.51 -0.59 -1.09
CA TYR A 234 -8.57 -1.86 -1.83
C TYR A 234 -8.70 -1.59 -3.32
N ALA A 235 -7.70 -1.96 -4.09
CA ALA A 235 -7.65 -1.78 -5.53
C ALA A 235 -6.98 -2.99 -6.22
N VAL A 236 -7.65 -4.15 -6.16
CA VAL A 236 -7.25 -5.35 -6.90
C VAL A 236 -8.12 -5.42 -8.15
N THR A 237 -7.56 -4.98 -9.27
CA THR A 237 -8.29 -4.68 -10.51
C THR A 237 -7.47 -5.11 -11.74
N ASN A 238 -7.97 -4.83 -12.93
CA ASN A 238 -7.22 -5.02 -14.18
C ASN A 238 -6.56 -3.70 -14.68
N GLY A 239 -6.82 -2.59 -14.01
CA GLY A 239 -6.29 -1.28 -14.38
C GLY A 239 -5.00 -0.91 -13.66
N ARG A 240 -4.54 0.29 -13.93
CA ARG A 240 -3.38 0.89 -13.26
C ARG A 240 -3.82 1.76 -12.10
N VAL A 241 -3.22 1.55 -10.93
CA VAL A 241 -3.49 2.34 -9.72
C VAL A 241 -2.20 3.02 -9.24
N ILE A 242 -2.28 4.32 -9.00
CA ILE A 242 -1.18 5.13 -8.47
C ILE A 242 -1.61 5.67 -7.12
N VAL A 243 -0.86 5.36 -6.07
CA VAL A 243 -0.99 5.98 -4.75
C VAL A 243 0.18 6.95 -4.59
N ASN A 244 -0.12 8.24 -4.51
CA ASN A 244 0.86 9.32 -4.49
C ASN A 244 0.72 10.15 -3.22
N GLY A 245 1.59 9.91 -2.25
CA GLY A 245 1.50 10.52 -0.93
C GLY A 245 0.29 10.04 -0.12
N GLY A 246 -0.02 10.75 0.94
CA GLY A 246 -1.14 10.44 1.84
C GLY A 246 -0.76 9.57 3.02
N ARG A 247 -1.72 9.40 3.93
CA ARG A 247 -1.57 8.59 5.14
C ARG A 247 -2.60 7.46 5.16
N TYR A 248 -2.13 6.24 5.34
CA TYR A 248 -2.95 5.03 5.37
C TYR A 248 -2.65 4.26 6.65
N ALA A 249 -3.65 4.11 7.53
CA ALA A 249 -3.35 3.61 8.86
C ALA A 249 -4.33 2.56 9.38
N ASN A 250 -3.85 1.72 10.27
CA ASN A 250 -4.59 0.85 11.20
C ASN A 250 -5.68 -0.04 10.58
N SER A 251 -5.61 -0.31 9.28
CA SER A 251 -6.60 -1.14 8.60
C SER A 251 -6.25 -2.64 8.71
N GLU A 252 -7.26 -3.51 8.74
CA GLU A 252 -7.07 -4.92 9.08
C GLU A 252 -6.33 -5.70 8.00
N ALA A 253 -6.88 -5.88 6.83
CA ALA A 253 -6.27 -6.78 5.84
C ALA A 253 -5.03 -6.16 5.18
N ALA A 254 -5.07 -4.88 4.91
CA ALA A 254 -3.93 -4.03 4.56
C ALA A 254 -4.35 -2.56 4.58
N SER A 255 -3.44 -1.66 4.97
CA SER A 255 -3.69 -0.21 4.82
C SER A 255 -3.74 0.18 3.34
N ILE A 256 -2.89 -0.42 2.50
CA ILE A 256 -2.94 -0.30 1.03
C ILE A 256 -2.86 -1.71 0.42
N ARG A 257 -3.83 -2.08 -0.42
CA ARG A 257 -3.87 -3.34 -1.14
C ARG A 257 -4.06 -3.10 -2.62
N LEU A 258 -3.07 -3.47 -3.42
CA LEU A 258 -3.04 -3.25 -4.86
C LEU A 258 -2.91 -4.55 -5.65
N GLY A 259 -3.57 -4.61 -6.81
CA GLY A 259 -3.38 -5.60 -7.85
C GLY A 259 -3.80 -5.01 -9.19
N GLY A 260 -3.09 -5.36 -10.25
CA GLY A 260 -3.29 -4.81 -11.58
C GLY A 260 -1.97 -4.79 -12.34
N HIS A 261 -1.81 -3.88 -13.28
CA HIS A 261 -0.54 -3.73 -14.01
C HIS A 261 0.08 -2.36 -13.75
N ASP A 262 1.39 -2.30 -13.63
CA ASP A 262 2.15 -1.05 -13.45
C ASP A 262 1.66 -0.19 -12.27
N CYS A 263 1.11 -0.84 -11.22
CA CYS A 263 0.63 -0.14 -10.05
C CYS A 263 1.80 0.35 -9.19
N ILE A 264 1.64 1.53 -8.58
CA ILE A 264 2.69 2.14 -7.77
C ILE A 264 2.14 2.77 -6.50
N VAL A 265 2.84 2.57 -5.39
CA VAL A 265 2.75 3.39 -4.18
C VAL A 265 4.01 4.25 -4.10
N THR A 266 3.87 5.55 -3.97
CA THR A 266 5.02 6.45 -3.86
C THR A 266 4.78 7.56 -2.85
N GLY A 267 5.78 7.87 -2.02
CA GLY A 267 5.72 8.96 -1.04
C GLY A 267 4.64 8.83 0.03
N ALA A 268 4.08 7.64 0.21
CA ALA A 268 3.02 7.40 1.20
C ALA A 268 3.58 7.21 2.60
N GLU A 269 2.77 7.51 3.61
CA GLU A 269 2.99 7.15 4.99
C GLU A 269 2.00 6.05 5.39
N VAL A 270 2.53 4.90 5.83
CA VAL A 270 1.72 3.78 6.33
C VAL A 270 2.01 3.58 7.82
N VAL A 271 0.95 3.54 8.63
CA VAL A 271 1.09 3.47 10.10
C VAL A 271 0.20 2.37 10.68
N VAL A 272 0.76 1.60 11.62
CA VAL A 272 -0.02 0.71 12.49
C VAL A 272 0.41 0.97 13.93
N ASP A 273 -0.30 1.87 14.60
CA ASP A 273 -0.04 2.32 15.96
C ASP A 273 -1.16 1.95 16.95
N LYS A 274 -2.22 1.32 16.46
CA LYS A 274 -3.35 0.83 17.23
C LYS A 274 -3.56 -0.65 16.98
N GLN A 275 -3.85 -1.42 18.03
CA GLN A 275 -4.40 -2.75 17.92
C GLN A 275 -5.88 -2.73 18.24
N ASN A 276 -6.70 -3.17 17.31
CA ASN A 276 -8.07 -3.56 17.59
C ASN A 276 -8.06 -5.05 17.99
N PRO A 277 -8.71 -5.48 19.09
CA PRO A 277 -8.75 -6.89 19.49
C PRO A 277 -9.28 -7.86 18.41
N GLN A 278 -10.06 -7.37 17.48
CA GLN A 278 -10.57 -8.12 16.34
C GLN A 278 -9.59 -8.22 15.17
N ASN A 279 -8.55 -7.38 15.14
CA ASN A 279 -7.55 -7.39 14.10
C ASN A 279 -6.70 -8.66 14.18
N GLN A 280 -6.57 -9.35 13.05
CA GLN A 280 -5.80 -10.59 12.96
C GLN A 280 -4.58 -10.45 12.06
N ASN A 281 -4.52 -9.43 11.19
CA ASN A 281 -3.47 -9.33 10.19
C ASN A 281 -3.39 -7.93 9.56
N GLN A 282 -3.04 -6.93 10.37
CA GLN A 282 -2.84 -5.55 9.89
C GLN A 282 -1.54 -5.44 9.10
N ARG A 283 -1.61 -5.68 7.80
CA ARG A 283 -0.46 -5.42 6.93
C ARG A 283 -0.39 -3.94 6.57
N GLY A 284 0.82 -3.42 6.41
CA GLY A 284 1.01 -2.09 5.86
C GLY A 284 0.60 -2.05 4.38
N ILE A 285 1.42 -2.65 3.52
CA ILE A 285 1.18 -2.71 2.07
C ILE A 285 1.10 -4.17 1.61
N ARG A 286 0.15 -4.44 0.72
CA ARG A 286 0.00 -5.75 0.10
C ARG A 286 -0.08 -5.60 -1.42
N LEU A 287 0.87 -6.19 -2.14
CA LEU A 287 0.90 -6.31 -3.59
C LEU A 287 0.35 -7.67 -3.96
N ASP A 288 -0.89 -7.73 -4.47
CA ASP A 288 -1.62 -8.97 -4.67
C ASP A 288 -1.25 -9.69 -5.97
N ALA A 289 -1.36 -9.00 -7.10
CA ALA A 289 -1.26 -9.64 -8.40
C ALA A 289 -0.80 -8.67 -9.49
N GLY A 290 -0.22 -9.22 -10.54
CA GLY A 290 0.12 -8.53 -11.78
C GLY A 290 1.58 -8.11 -11.91
N PRO A 291 1.96 -7.63 -13.11
CA PRO A 291 3.32 -7.24 -13.42
C PRO A 291 3.65 -5.81 -12.97
N ASN A 292 4.95 -5.56 -12.78
CA ASN A 292 5.54 -4.24 -12.57
C ASN A 292 4.94 -3.47 -11.37
N MET A 293 4.67 -4.18 -10.29
CA MET A 293 4.20 -3.57 -9.04
C MET A 293 5.35 -2.82 -8.38
N ALA A 294 5.13 -1.59 -7.90
CA ALA A 294 6.20 -0.80 -7.29
C ALA A 294 5.78 -0.16 -5.96
N VAL A 295 6.73 -0.09 -5.03
CA VAL A 295 6.64 0.74 -3.82
C VAL A 295 7.92 1.56 -3.72
N VAL A 296 7.80 2.88 -3.77
CA VAL A 296 8.95 3.78 -3.89
C VAL A 296 8.84 4.91 -2.87
N ASP A 297 9.98 5.26 -2.25
CA ASP A 297 10.11 6.43 -1.35
C ASP A 297 8.97 6.49 -0.30
N THR A 298 8.70 5.36 0.34
CA THR A 298 7.54 5.16 1.22
C THR A 298 7.98 4.82 2.64
N THR A 299 7.35 5.46 3.62
CA THR A 299 7.61 5.19 5.04
C THR A 299 6.55 4.25 5.60
N ILE A 300 6.98 3.19 6.31
CA ILE A 300 6.08 2.21 6.95
C ILE A 300 6.46 2.10 8.43
N ARG A 301 5.59 2.57 9.31
CA ARG A 301 5.78 2.51 10.77
C ARG A 301 4.78 1.57 11.41
N LEU A 302 5.28 0.50 12.01
CA LEU A 302 4.49 -0.49 12.71
C LEU A 302 4.88 -0.51 14.18
N GLU A 303 4.21 0.28 15.00
CA GLU A 303 4.45 0.31 16.45
C GLU A 303 3.76 -0.87 17.15
N LYS A 304 2.56 -1.20 16.72
CA LYS A 304 1.74 -2.30 17.29
C LYS A 304 1.22 -3.24 16.19
N PRO A 305 2.12 -3.86 15.43
CA PRO A 305 1.71 -4.72 14.34
C PRO A 305 1.12 -6.05 14.82
N ASN A 306 0.18 -6.58 14.05
CA ASN A 306 -0.16 -8.00 14.06
C ASN A 306 -0.13 -8.61 12.64
N GLY A 307 0.49 -7.93 11.70
CA GLY A 307 0.75 -8.34 10.33
C GLY A 307 2.12 -7.87 9.86
N HIS A 308 2.42 -7.94 8.57
CA HIS A 308 3.72 -7.60 7.99
C HIS A 308 3.75 -6.18 7.44
N ALA A 309 4.93 -5.55 7.40
CA ALA A 309 5.05 -4.20 6.85
C ALA A 309 4.71 -4.16 5.36
N LEU A 310 5.30 -5.06 4.57
CA LEU A 310 5.03 -5.20 3.14
C LEU A 310 5.00 -6.67 2.73
N THR A 311 4.01 -7.05 1.94
CA THR A 311 3.89 -8.42 1.41
C THR A 311 3.75 -8.39 -0.10
N VAL A 312 4.65 -9.11 -0.80
CA VAL A 312 4.55 -9.45 -2.22
C VAL A 312 3.90 -10.83 -2.32
N MET A 313 2.67 -10.89 -2.83
CA MET A 313 1.85 -12.10 -2.86
C MET A 313 2.21 -13.03 -4.03
N ASN A 314 1.70 -14.25 -3.99
CA ASN A 314 2.03 -15.29 -4.96
C ASN A 314 1.72 -14.93 -6.42
N ASP A 315 0.64 -14.18 -6.65
CA ASP A 315 0.21 -13.81 -8.00
C ASP A 315 0.84 -12.49 -8.50
N CYS A 316 1.71 -11.87 -7.68
CA CYS A 316 2.51 -10.73 -8.10
C CYS A 316 3.62 -11.21 -9.04
N GLU A 317 3.52 -10.84 -10.32
CA GLU A 317 4.41 -11.31 -11.37
C GLU A 317 5.80 -10.64 -11.33
N SER A 318 5.88 -9.42 -10.83
CA SER A 318 7.14 -8.73 -10.53
C SER A 318 6.94 -7.55 -9.58
N ALA A 319 7.94 -7.28 -8.72
CA ALA A 319 7.90 -6.16 -7.78
C ALA A 319 9.22 -5.38 -7.74
N TYR A 320 9.11 -4.05 -7.61
CA TYR A 320 10.22 -3.13 -7.40
C TYR A 320 9.99 -2.30 -6.13
N LEU A 321 10.83 -2.52 -5.12
CA LEU A 321 10.76 -1.91 -3.81
C LEU A 321 11.99 -1.03 -3.61
N ARG A 322 11.83 0.29 -3.52
CA ARG A 322 12.96 1.20 -3.44
C ARG A 322 12.72 2.37 -2.49
N GLY A 323 13.79 2.78 -1.80
CA GLY A 323 13.74 3.96 -0.94
C GLY A 323 12.77 3.79 0.22
N LEU A 324 12.63 2.57 0.74
CA LEU A 324 11.71 2.30 1.84
C LEU A 324 12.38 2.60 3.18
N ASP A 325 11.62 3.22 4.08
CA ASP A 325 11.98 3.40 5.47
C ASP A 325 10.97 2.65 6.35
N ILE A 326 11.38 1.47 6.84
CA ILE A 326 10.52 0.56 7.60
C ILE A 326 10.98 0.51 9.04
N SER A 327 10.09 0.85 9.98
CA SER A 327 10.34 0.70 11.41
C SER A 327 9.28 -0.19 12.07
N ILE A 328 9.74 -1.16 12.88
CA ILE A 328 8.91 -2.13 13.58
C ILE A 328 9.23 -2.07 15.06
N GLY A 329 8.25 -1.71 15.87
CA GLY A 329 8.37 -1.47 17.30
C GLY A 329 8.15 -2.70 18.16
N ASP A 330 7.15 -2.64 19.04
CA ASP A 330 7.03 -3.51 20.22
C ASP A 330 6.55 -4.94 19.96
N GLU A 331 6.02 -5.25 18.80
CA GLU A 331 5.44 -6.55 18.50
C GLU A 331 6.23 -7.33 17.43
N VAL A 332 6.11 -8.65 17.47
CA VAL A 332 6.80 -9.53 16.51
C VAL A 332 6.08 -9.53 15.16
N CYS A 333 6.73 -8.98 14.14
CA CYS A 333 6.27 -9.13 12.76
C CYS A 333 7.44 -9.17 11.77
N HIS A 334 7.15 -9.45 10.50
CA HIS A 334 8.16 -9.34 9.46
C HIS A 334 8.11 -7.96 8.78
N GLY A 335 9.26 -7.51 8.30
CA GLY A 335 9.36 -6.35 7.44
C GLY A 335 8.79 -6.66 6.05
N ILE A 336 9.63 -7.12 5.14
CA ILE A 336 9.23 -7.48 3.77
C ILE A 336 9.09 -9.00 3.66
N VAL A 337 7.93 -9.46 3.18
CA VAL A 337 7.67 -10.88 2.91
C VAL A 337 7.43 -11.08 1.43
N VAL A 338 8.30 -11.84 0.77
CA VAL A 338 8.12 -12.32 -0.60
C VAL A 338 7.57 -13.74 -0.53
N GLN A 339 6.34 -13.93 -1.02
CA GLN A 339 5.64 -15.22 -0.96
C GLN A 339 6.22 -16.24 -1.95
N SER A 340 5.91 -17.52 -1.74
CA SER A 340 6.62 -18.64 -2.37
C SER A 340 6.55 -18.69 -3.89
N GLN A 341 5.51 -18.14 -4.49
CA GLN A 341 5.31 -18.12 -5.95
C GLN A 341 5.40 -16.70 -6.54
N ALA A 342 5.68 -15.69 -5.72
CA ALA A 342 5.89 -14.33 -6.21
C ALA A 342 7.03 -14.28 -7.22
N GLY A 343 6.86 -13.49 -8.26
CA GLY A 343 7.85 -13.31 -9.33
C GLY A 343 9.13 -12.60 -8.88
N PRO A 344 9.99 -12.19 -9.80
CA PRO A 344 11.20 -11.44 -9.50
C PRO A 344 10.88 -10.21 -8.67
N THR A 345 11.70 -10.00 -7.62
CA THR A 345 11.53 -8.89 -6.70
C THR A 345 12.87 -8.19 -6.47
N GLU A 346 12.91 -6.88 -6.69
CA GLU A 346 14.06 -6.04 -6.40
C GLU A 346 13.78 -5.20 -5.14
N ILE A 347 14.73 -5.18 -4.20
CA ILE A 347 14.68 -4.40 -2.95
C ILE A 347 15.94 -3.56 -2.90
N VAL A 348 15.80 -2.24 -3.08
CA VAL A 348 16.93 -1.34 -3.31
C VAL A 348 16.83 -0.12 -2.39
N ASP A 349 17.97 0.41 -1.93
CA ASP A 349 18.04 1.64 -1.11
C ASP A 349 17.03 1.62 0.06
N THR A 350 17.00 0.54 0.85
CA THR A 350 15.95 0.30 1.85
C THR A 350 16.51 0.18 3.26
N ASN A 351 15.92 0.91 4.21
CA ASN A 351 16.24 0.83 5.63
C ASN A 351 15.15 0.04 6.37
N ILE A 352 15.56 -0.91 7.22
CA ILE A 352 14.62 -1.69 8.04
C ILE A 352 15.12 -1.72 9.48
N ASP A 353 14.41 -1.07 10.38
CA ASP A 353 14.68 -1.11 11.82
C ASP A 353 13.67 -2.02 12.52
N ILE A 354 14.17 -3.02 13.28
CA ILE A 354 13.33 -3.99 14.00
C ILE A 354 13.74 -4.04 15.46
N GLN A 355 12.85 -3.70 16.36
CA GLN A 355 13.11 -3.70 17.80
C GLN A 355 12.73 -5.04 18.49
N ARG A 356 11.81 -5.80 17.92
CA ARG A 356 11.40 -7.14 18.38
C ARG A 356 11.71 -8.22 17.35
N GLY A 357 11.68 -9.48 17.74
CA GLY A 357 11.89 -10.63 16.84
C GLY A 357 10.98 -10.55 15.61
N GLY A 358 11.43 -11.11 14.52
CA GLY A 358 10.82 -11.04 13.19
C GLY A 358 11.92 -11.06 12.15
N ASN A 359 11.63 -11.43 10.91
CA ASN A 359 12.61 -11.31 9.85
C ASN A 359 12.45 -9.93 9.18
N ALA A 360 13.53 -9.19 9.01
CA ALA A 360 13.48 -7.95 8.23
C ALA A 360 13.07 -8.26 6.78
N ILE A 361 13.64 -9.33 6.21
CA ILE A 361 13.25 -9.83 4.88
C ILE A 361 13.06 -11.35 4.96
N GLN A 362 11.87 -11.81 4.60
CA GLN A 362 11.51 -13.22 4.49
C GLN A 362 11.23 -13.56 3.03
N ILE A 363 12.07 -14.41 2.44
CA ILE A 363 11.93 -14.87 1.05
C ILE A 363 11.54 -16.35 1.07
N ASN A 364 10.33 -16.64 0.61
CA ASN A 364 9.77 -17.99 0.58
C ASN A 364 9.83 -18.63 -0.82
N GLY A 365 9.70 -19.96 -0.86
CA GLY A 365 9.76 -20.75 -2.10
C GLY A 365 11.17 -21.07 -2.54
N THR A 366 11.30 -22.00 -3.48
CA THR A 366 12.60 -22.45 -4.00
C THR A 366 12.83 -22.02 -5.46
N ASP A 367 11.82 -22.17 -6.31
CA ASP A 367 11.96 -22.07 -7.77
C ASP A 367 11.18 -20.93 -8.42
N ALA A 368 10.74 -19.94 -7.64
CA ALA A 368 10.10 -18.74 -8.15
C ALA A 368 11.13 -17.70 -8.65
N GLY A 369 10.68 -16.54 -9.08
CA GLY A 369 11.58 -15.49 -9.60
C GLY A 369 12.66 -15.05 -8.60
N LYS A 370 13.79 -14.59 -9.08
CA LYS A 370 14.92 -14.13 -8.26
C LYS A 370 14.52 -12.98 -7.33
N VAL A 371 15.15 -12.95 -6.16
CA VAL A 371 15.13 -11.75 -5.31
C VAL A 371 16.51 -11.11 -5.30
N HIS A 372 16.54 -9.83 -5.63
CA HIS A 372 17.76 -9.03 -5.61
C HIS A 372 17.62 -7.94 -4.54
N CYS A 373 18.56 -7.93 -3.59
CA CYS A 373 18.65 -6.89 -2.57
C CYS A 373 19.95 -6.10 -2.79
N GLU A 374 19.85 -4.77 -2.91
CA GLU A 374 21.02 -3.92 -3.07
C GLU A 374 20.89 -2.63 -2.24
N TYR A 375 21.94 -2.26 -1.51
CA TYR A 375 21.96 -1.12 -0.59
C TYR A 375 20.83 -1.21 0.46
N VAL A 376 20.82 -2.32 1.22
CA VAL A 376 19.83 -2.55 2.27
C VAL A 376 20.52 -2.50 3.64
N ASP A 377 20.02 -1.64 4.52
CA ASP A 377 20.49 -1.53 5.89
C ASP A 377 19.44 -2.05 6.87
N ILE A 378 19.82 -3.03 7.70
CA ILE A 378 18.96 -3.66 8.69
C ILE A 378 19.54 -3.42 10.08
N THR A 379 18.76 -2.75 10.93
CA THR A 379 19.14 -2.34 12.29
C THR A 379 18.11 -2.75 13.34
N GLY A 380 18.30 -2.30 14.55
CA GLY A 380 17.44 -2.54 15.70
C GLY A 380 17.90 -3.73 16.55
N ASN A 381 17.39 -3.82 17.76
CA ASN A 381 17.78 -4.87 18.69
C ASN A 381 17.26 -6.25 18.30
N ALA A 382 16.09 -6.29 17.64
CA ALA A 382 15.39 -7.52 17.26
C ALA A 382 15.24 -8.51 18.44
N ASP A 383 14.87 -8.00 19.60
CA ASP A 383 14.75 -8.74 20.86
C ASP A 383 13.62 -9.78 20.81
N GLY A 384 13.77 -10.82 21.62
CA GLY A 384 12.82 -11.93 21.70
C GLY A 384 13.27 -13.15 20.91
N ASP A 385 12.71 -14.32 21.23
CA ASP A 385 13.15 -15.61 20.71
C ASP A 385 12.44 -16.03 19.40
N SER A 386 11.52 -15.24 18.91
CA SER A 386 10.75 -15.50 17.69
C SER A 386 11.49 -15.02 16.45
N TRP A 387 11.54 -15.83 15.41
CA TRP A 387 12.07 -15.49 14.08
C TRP A 387 13.49 -14.91 14.12
N ARG A 388 14.46 -15.77 14.34
CA ARG A 388 15.84 -15.46 14.72
C ARG A 388 16.75 -14.98 13.59
N HIS A 389 16.22 -14.41 12.49
CA HIS A 389 17.01 -14.05 11.32
C HIS A 389 16.67 -12.65 10.83
N ALA A 390 17.66 -11.85 10.50
CA ALA A 390 17.40 -10.60 9.78
C ALA A 390 16.89 -10.91 8.37
N ILE A 391 17.62 -11.75 7.63
CA ILE A 391 17.19 -12.24 6.30
C ILE A 391 17.13 -13.76 6.32
N ARG A 392 16.00 -14.30 5.90
CA ARG A 392 15.85 -15.72 5.61
C ARG A 392 15.53 -15.90 4.14
N CYS A 393 16.44 -16.51 3.40
CA CYS A 393 16.30 -16.78 1.99
C CYS A 393 16.11 -18.29 1.76
N ASN A 394 14.91 -18.69 1.33
CA ASN A 394 14.59 -20.07 0.93
C ASN A 394 14.64 -20.26 -0.60
N ARG A 395 14.94 -19.22 -1.37
CA ARG A 395 14.84 -19.20 -2.82
C ARG A 395 16.21 -19.27 -3.48
N ASN A 396 16.30 -20.00 -4.58
CA ASN A 396 17.49 -20.16 -5.37
C ASN A 396 17.87 -18.88 -6.14
N ASP A 397 19.14 -18.78 -6.52
CA ASP A 397 19.69 -17.73 -7.39
C ASP A 397 19.48 -16.29 -6.89
N CYS A 398 19.24 -16.10 -5.59
CA CYS A 398 19.07 -14.77 -5.01
C CYS A 398 20.40 -14.03 -4.85
N GLU A 399 20.35 -12.71 -4.88
CA GLU A 399 21.52 -11.84 -4.78
C GLU A 399 21.35 -10.81 -3.66
N PHE A 400 22.35 -10.73 -2.78
CA PHE A 400 22.46 -9.74 -1.71
C PHE A 400 23.74 -8.93 -1.93
N ARG A 401 23.60 -7.67 -2.38
CA ARG A 401 24.70 -6.77 -2.69
C ARG A 401 24.68 -5.57 -1.76
N VAL A 402 25.78 -5.31 -1.08
CA VAL A 402 25.90 -4.19 -0.14
C VAL A 402 24.75 -4.21 0.88
N VAL A 403 24.50 -5.37 1.46
CA VAL A 403 23.49 -5.54 2.52
C VAL A 403 24.21 -5.50 3.86
N ASN A 404 23.80 -4.58 4.72
CA ASN A 404 24.35 -4.45 6.06
C ASN A 404 23.31 -4.88 7.10
N VAL A 405 23.73 -5.68 8.04
CA VAL A 405 22.95 -6.09 9.21
C VAL A 405 23.71 -5.73 10.47
N ASN A 406 23.08 -4.99 11.37
CA ASN A 406 23.60 -4.67 12.69
C ASN A 406 22.51 -4.85 13.74
N GLN A 407 22.45 -6.05 14.34
CA GLN A 407 21.43 -6.41 15.32
C GLN A 407 22.07 -6.94 16.62
N PRO A 408 22.41 -6.04 17.55
CA PRO A 408 23.17 -6.34 18.77
C PRO A 408 22.32 -6.76 19.98
N GLY A 409 21.02 -6.93 19.86
CA GLY A 409 20.11 -7.21 20.98
C GLY A 409 20.47 -8.45 21.80
N ASP A 410 19.73 -8.72 22.87
CA ASP A 410 20.07 -9.71 23.88
C ASP A 410 19.77 -11.16 23.51
N TYR A 411 19.02 -11.39 22.43
CA TYR A 411 18.58 -12.72 22.04
C TYR A 411 19.40 -13.30 20.88
N PHE A 412 19.23 -14.61 20.67
CA PHE A 412 19.82 -15.36 19.59
C PHE A 412 19.37 -14.80 18.22
N ARG A 413 20.28 -14.17 17.50
CA ARG A 413 20.01 -13.56 16.19
C ARG A 413 21.08 -13.96 15.16
N ARG A 414 20.67 -14.19 13.92
CA ARG A 414 21.53 -14.37 12.74
C ARG A 414 21.24 -13.26 11.74
N ALA A 415 22.27 -12.84 11.01
CA ALA A 415 22.09 -11.86 9.94
C ALA A 415 21.46 -12.53 8.70
N LEU A 416 22.14 -13.52 8.13
CA LEU A 416 21.68 -14.21 6.91
C LEU A 416 21.53 -15.71 7.16
N VAL A 417 20.40 -16.29 6.71
CA VAL A 417 20.20 -17.74 6.63
C VAL A 417 19.86 -18.10 5.20
N LEU A 418 20.77 -18.78 4.52
CA LEU A 418 20.73 -19.14 3.11
C LEU A 418 20.30 -20.60 2.97
N ASN A 419 19.06 -20.83 2.58
CA ASN A 419 18.48 -22.16 2.33
C ASN A 419 18.30 -22.44 0.83
N GLY A 420 18.32 -21.42 -0.01
CA GLY A 420 18.27 -21.53 -1.47
C GLY A 420 19.67 -21.76 -2.05
N ASP A 421 19.74 -22.47 -3.16
CA ASP A 421 20.99 -22.74 -3.88
C ASP A 421 21.45 -21.53 -4.71
N ASN A 422 22.76 -21.48 -5.00
CA ASN A 422 23.42 -20.47 -5.84
C ASN A 422 23.22 -19.02 -5.36
N VAL A 423 23.12 -18.81 -4.05
CA VAL A 423 22.92 -17.45 -3.49
C VAL A 423 24.24 -16.69 -3.48
N LEU A 424 24.20 -15.46 -4.01
CA LEU A 424 25.32 -14.52 -3.96
C LEU A 424 25.17 -13.55 -2.77
N VAL A 425 26.22 -13.45 -1.94
CA VAL A 425 26.38 -12.39 -0.93
C VAL A 425 27.65 -11.60 -1.28
N TYR A 426 27.50 -10.33 -1.65
CA TYR A 426 28.59 -9.51 -2.15
C TYR A 426 28.64 -8.15 -1.46
N ARG A 427 29.71 -7.92 -0.69
CA ARG A 427 29.90 -6.73 0.15
C ARG A 427 28.86 -6.59 1.26
N GLY A 428 29.21 -5.81 2.26
CA GLY A 428 28.39 -5.48 3.40
C GLY A 428 28.86 -6.15 4.69
N LYS A 429 28.36 -5.61 5.81
CA LYS A 429 28.65 -6.09 7.16
C LYS A 429 27.47 -6.93 7.66
N GLN A 430 27.80 -8.10 8.23
CA GLN A 430 26.84 -9.02 8.80
C GLN A 430 27.15 -9.19 10.29
N ALA A 431 26.54 -8.37 11.14
CA ALA A 431 26.76 -8.37 12.57
C ALA A 431 25.50 -8.76 13.34
N ALA A 432 25.58 -9.80 14.15
CA ALA A 432 24.46 -10.33 14.92
C ALA A 432 24.94 -11.05 16.20
N THR A 433 24.03 -11.36 17.11
CA THR A 433 24.35 -11.94 18.42
C THR A 433 24.79 -13.41 18.37
N HIS A 434 24.48 -14.13 17.31
CA HIS A 434 24.93 -15.52 17.12
C HIS A 434 25.78 -15.64 15.86
N VAL A 435 25.95 -16.82 15.28
CA VAL A 435 26.65 -16.98 13.99
C VAL A 435 25.93 -16.14 12.93
N PRO A 436 26.55 -15.07 12.41
CA PRO A 436 25.83 -14.13 11.54
C PRO A 436 25.39 -14.76 10.21
N ILE A 437 26.23 -15.58 9.58
CA ILE A 437 25.88 -16.21 8.30
C ILE A 437 25.75 -17.72 8.48
N VAL A 438 24.62 -18.27 8.06
CA VAL A 438 24.40 -19.73 8.04
C VAL A 438 24.02 -20.16 6.63
N VAL A 439 24.77 -21.11 6.08
CA VAL A 439 24.53 -21.71 4.77
C VAL A 439 23.99 -23.12 4.95
N ASN A 440 22.86 -23.41 4.32
CA ASN A 440 22.18 -24.72 4.32
C ASN A 440 22.03 -25.32 2.91
N SER A 441 22.66 -24.74 1.91
CA SER A 441 22.39 -24.95 0.48
C SER A 441 23.68 -25.10 -0.32
N ALA A 442 23.56 -25.48 -1.58
CA ALA A 442 24.69 -25.63 -2.50
C ALA A 442 25.00 -24.33 -3.26
N GLY A 443 26.24 -24.18 -3.70
CA GLY A 443 26.67 -23.14 -4.64
C GLY A 443 26.69 -21.71 -4.08
N ALA A 444 26.65 -21.53 -2.78
CA ALA A 444 26.68 -20.19 -2.18
C ALA A 444 28.03 -19.50 -2.46
N TRP A 445 27.96 -18.23 -2.89
CA TRP A 445 29.12 -17.39 -3.15
C TRP A 445 29.11 -16.17 -2.23
N ILE A 446 30.13 -16.12 -1.35
CA ILE A 446 30.27 -15.07 -0.34
C ILE A 446 31.56 -14.31 -0.62
N GLU A 447 31.48 -13.01 -0.93
CA GLU A 447 32.66 -12.24 -1.30
C GLU A 447 32.66 -10.83 -0.73
N ARG A 448 33.79 -10.40 -0.17
CA ARG A 448 34.02 -9.05 0.36
C ARG A 448 33.05 -8.63 1.45
N ILE A 449 32.69 -9.56 2.33
CA ILE A 449 31.84 -9.29 3.49
C ILE A 449 32.69 -9.17 4.76
N GLU A 450 32.12 -8.53 5.76
CA GLU A 450 32.55 -8.57 7.15
C GLU A 450 31.51 -9.35 7.96
N ALA A 451 31.92 -10.44 8.63
CA ALA A 451 31.02 -11.27 9.44
C ALA A 451 31.46 -11.22 10.91
N GLU A 452 30.62 -10.64 11.77
CA GLU A 452 30.91 -10.40 13.18
C GLU A 452 29.83 -11.00 14.08
N SER A 453 30.23 -11.75 15.11
CA SER A 453 29.32 -12.24 16.14
C SER A 453 29.52 -11.47 17.45
N PHE A 454 28.50 -10.78 17.95
CA PHE A 454 28.55 -10.08 19.23
C PHE A 454 28.72 -11.02 20.45
N SER A 455 28.53 -12.33 20.29
CA SER A 455 28.75 -13.34 21.33
C SER A 455 30.05 -14.13 21.16
N GLY A 456 30.98 -13.69 20.30
CA GLY A 456 32.26 -14.34 20.08
C GLY A 456 32.18 -15.71 19.39
N ARG A 457 31.12 -15.94 18.60
CA ARG A 457 30.96 -17.15 17.80
C ARG A 457 31.62 -17.01 16.43
N GLU A 458 31.69 -18.10 15.72
CA GLU A 458 32.21 -18.11 14.35
C GLU A 458 31.35 -17.21 13.44
N GLY A 459 32.02 -16.48 12.53
CA GLY A 459 31.33 -15.56 11.60
C GLY A 459 30.47 -16.27 10.56
N ILE A 460 30.84 -17.48 10.15
CA ILE A 460 30.11 -18.29 9.16
C ILE A 460 29.94 -19.72 9.67
N LYS A 461 28.74 -20.28 9.45
CA LYS A 461 28.47 -21.70 9.65
C LYS A 461 28.02 -22.33 8.34
N LEU A 462 28.68 -23.42 7.95
CA LEU A 462 28.27 -24.31 6.86
C LEU A 462 27.63 -25.55 7.49
N ASN A 463 26.36 -25.81 7.19
CA ASN A 463 25.70 -27.02 7.69
C ASN A 463 26.01 -28.25 6.80
N SER A 464 25.63 -29.44 7.25
CA SER A 464 25.89 -30.71 6.55
C SER A 464 25.17 -30.83 5.18
N THR A 465 24.22 -29.96 4.90
CA THR A 465 23.52 -29.88 3.60
C THR A 465 24.22 -28.95 2.62
N SER A 466 25.20 -28.15 3.07
CA SER A 466 25.89 -27.24 2.18
C SER A 466 27.04 -27.94 1.41
N SER A 467 27.19 -27.53 0.14
CA SER A 467 28.24 -27.99 -0.77
C SER A 467 28.61 -26.89 -1.77
N ASP A 468 29.77 -27.03 -2.42
CA ASP A 468 30.24 -26.10 -3.46
C ASP A 468 30.26 -24.62 -3.03
N VAL A 469 30.52 -24.35 -1.75
CA VAL A 469 30.52 -22.99 -1.19
C VAL A 469 31.84 -22.31 -1.51
N THR A 470 31.79 -21.05 -1.96
CA THR A 470 32.97 -20.23 -2.22
C THR A 470 32.99 -18.99 -1.33
N ILE A 471 34.10 -18.76 -0.62
CA ILE A 471 34.29 -17.60 0.26
C ILE A 471 35.54 -16.84 -0.13
N LYS A 472 35.42 -15.54 -0.49
CA LYS A 472 36.54 -14.75 -1.01
C LYS A 472 36.66 -13.38 -0.36
N ARG A 473 37.92 -12.97 -0.09
CA ARG A 473 38.28 -11.59 0.28
C ARG A 473 37.38 -11.02 1.40
N SER A 474 37.05 -11.85 2.36
CA SER A 474 36.11 -11.55 3.44
C SER A 474 36.84 -11.54 4.78
N THR A 475 36.42 -10.64 5.67
CA THR A 475 36.89 -10.61 7.07
C THR A 475 35.88 -11.38 7.92
N ILE A 476 36.34 -12.46 8.58
CA ILE A 476 35.49 -13.40 9.29
C ILE A 476 35.94 -13.50 10.74
N ALA A 477 35.15 -12.99 11.66
CA ALA A 477 35.42 -13.08 13.08
C ALA A 477 35.32 -14.53 13.57
N ASN A 478 36.32 -14.99 14.37
CA ASN A 478 36.38 -16.31 14.99
C ASN A 478 36.24 -17.50 14.03
N GLY A 479 36.42 -17.27 12.71
CA GLY A 479 36.53 -18.34 11.72
C GLY A 479 35.21 -18.91 11.23
N ILE A 480 35.26 -20.15 10.74
CA ILE A 480 34.16 -20.85 10.09
C ILE A 480 33.85 -22.15 10.83
N TRP A 481 32.61 -22.36 11.20
CA TRP A 481 32.11 -23.65 11.68
C TRP A 481 31.67 -24.50 10.48
N ASP A 482 32.60 -25.30 9.98
CA ASP A 482 32.38 -26.12 8.78
C ASP A 482 31.87 -27.53 9.14
N LYS A 483 30.69 -27.87 8.58
CA LYS A 483 30.07 -29.20 8.55
C LYS A 483 29.68 -29.61 7.13
N SER A 484 30.10 -28.85 6.11
CA SER A 484 29.75 -29.10 4.72
C SER A 484 30.26 -30.44 4.22
N THR A 485 29.74 -30.90 3.11
CA THR A 485 30.09 -32.21 2.53
C THR A 485 31.46 -32.25 1.85
N ASP A 486 31.93 -31.11 1.34
CA ASP A 486 33.13 -30.98 0.48
C ASP A 486 34.10 -29.88 0.92
N GLY A 487 33.77 -29.15 1.99
CA GLY A 487 34.52 -27.99 2.45
C GLY A 487 34.41 -26.76 1.54
N PRO A 488 34.61 -25.55 2.07
CA PRO A 488 34.51 -24.33 1.26
C PRO A 488 35.80 -24.09 0.45
N ARG A 489 35.64 -23.52 -0.76
CA ARG A 489 36.74 -22.94 -1.51
C ARG A 489 37.03 -21.55 -0.97
N MET A 490 38.25 -21.33 -0.47
CA MET A 490 38.64 -20.12 0.23
C MET A 490 39.75 -19.36 -0.47
N TYR A 491 39.60 -18.03 -0.63
CA TYR A 491 40.60 -17.21 -1.31
C TYR A 491 40.73 -15.82 -0.66
N GLY A 492 41.94 -15.57 -0.08
CA GLY A 492 42.29 -14.20 0.40
C GLY A 492 41.40 -13.67 1.51
N ASN A 493 40.91 -14.56 2.39
CA ASN A 493 40.11 -14.18 3.54
C ASN A 493 40.99 -13.85 4.74
N GLU A 494 40.52 -12.98 5.60
CA GLU A 494 41.12 -12.61 6.87
C GLU A 494 40.29 -13.17 8.03
N PHE A 495 40.97 -13.67 9.07
CA PHE A 495 40.33 -14.19 10.27
C PHE A 495 40.73 -13.34 11.47
N GLU A 496 39.79 -12.75 12.11
CA GLU A 496 40.00 -11.92 13.30
C GLU A 496 39.49 -12.67 14.53
N LEU A 497 40.20 -12.54 15.66
CA LEU A 497 39.71 -12.99 16.97
C LEU A 497 38.96 -11.80 17.61
N SER A 498 37.65 -11.94 17.84
CA SER A 498 36.83 -10.97 18.52
C SER A 498 36.77 -11.19 20.04
#